data_4bbe4643b3b1ebdae3fb961aa478c7bc
#
_entry.id   4bbe4643b3b1ebdae3fb961aa478c7bc
#
_cell.length_a   1.000
_cell.length_b   1.000
_cell.length_c   1.000
_cell.angle_alpha   90.00
_cell.angle_beta   90.00
_cell.angle_gamma   90.00
#
_symmetry.space_group_name_H-M   'P 1'
#
loop_
_entity.id
_entity.type
_entity.pdbx_description
1 polymer ?
#
loop_
_entity_poly.entity_id
_entity_poly.type
_entity_poly.pdbx_seq_one_letter_code
_entity_poly.pdbx_strand_id
1 'polypeptide(L)'
;DPTDEQLETIRLGRFRIYNVDIKRDIIFESKQNAIQYLSTLKALSTYPKQKKTIFENGIYFGFTSKRWSMCNYYKGQEIRDKPNRSKTSLELKALADLMIRQEIRIRSKQLRTWDLLFGHQWLDLNYIDKFFSNKLEKIYIPKIKKSISSPHQN
;
A
#
# COMPACT_ATOMS: atom_id res chain seq x y z
N ASP A 1 0.99 -4.34 -34.67
CA ASP A 1 -0.34 -4.59 -34.13
C ASP A 1 -0.43 -6.04 -33.63
N PRO A 2 -1.20 -6.30 -32.57
CA PRO A 2 -1.36 -7.67 -32.07
C PRO A 2 -2.11 -8.53 -33.09
N THR A 3 -1.72 -9.81 -33.18
CA THR A 3 -2.43 -10.78 -34.01
C THR A 3 -3.81 -11.14 -33.41
N ASP A 4 -4.72 -11.71 -34.19
CA ASP A 4 -6.03 -12.14 -33.70
C ASP A 4 -5.89 -13.17 -32.55
N GLU A 5 -4.90 -14.06 -32.61
CA GLU A 5 -4.60 -15.02 -31.54
C GLU A 5 -4.15 -14.30 -30.23
N GLN A 6 -3.35 -13.25 -30.35
CA GLN A 6 -2.93 -12.45 -29.22
C GLN A 6 -4.12 -11.70 -28.59
N LEU A 7 -5.00 -11.14 -29.43
CA LEU A 7 -6.23 -10.48 -28.98
C LEU A 7 -7.15 -11.46 -28.25
N GLU A 8 -7.32 -12.67 -28.74
CA GLU A 8 -8.13 -13.70 -28.10
C GLU A 8 -7.51 -14.15 -26.77
N THR A 9 -6.20 -14.29 -26.70
CA THR A 9 -5.47 -14.57 -25.46
C THR A 9 -5.71 -13.50 -24.40
N ILE A 10 -5.73 -12.22 -24.81
CA ILE A 10 -6.04 -11.09 -23.91
C ILE A 10 -7.50 -11.16 -23.46
N ARG A 11 -8.45 -11.34 -24.37
CA ARG A 11 -9.90 -11.42 -24.07
C ARG A 11 -10.23 -12.53 -23.07
N LEU A 12 -9.58 -13.67 -23.19
CA LEU A 12 -9.77 -14.82 -22.30
C LEU A 12 -8.97 -14.72 -21.01
N GLY A 13 -8.19 -13.65 -20.81
CA GLY A 13 -7.35 -13.47 -19.62
C GLY A 13 -6.26 -14.54 -19.48
N ARG A 14 -5.85 -15.18 -20.58
CA ARG A 14 -4.81 -16.22 -20.59
C ARG A 14 -3.39 -15.67 -20.58
N PHE A 15 -3.22 -14.36 -20.47
CA PHE A 15 -1.91 -13.72 -20.35
C PHE A 15 -1.37 -13.87 -18.93
N ARG A 16 -0.05 -14.00 -18.85
CA ARG A 16 0.67 -14.10 -17.58
C ARG A 16 1.00 -12.71 -17.02
N ILE A 17 0.77 -12.53 -15.73
CA ILE A 17 1.11 -11.31 -15.01
C ILE A 17 2.48 -11.50 -14.33
N TYR A 18 3.40 -10.56 -14.52
CA TYR A 18 4.73 -10.59 -13.93
C TYR A 18 4.84 -9.82 -12.62
N ASN A 19 4.23 -8.65 -12.58
CA ASN A 19 4.20 -7.79 -11.41
C ASN A 19 2.83 -7.11 -11.31
N VAL A 20 2.38 -6.90 -10.07
CA VAL A 20 1.17 -6.13 -9.77
C VAL A 20 1.46 -5.20 -8.61
N ASP A 21 1.04 -3.96 -8.74
CA ASP A 21 1.00 -2.99 -7.64
C ASP A 21 -0.46 -2.68 -7.32
N ILE A 22 -0.90 -3.06 -6.13
CA ILE A 22 -2.24 -2.74 -5.63
C ILE A 22 -2.13 -1.59 -4.67
N LYS A 23 -2.93 -0.56 -4.88
CA LYS A 23 -2.86 0.70 -4.15
C LYS A 23 -4.19 0.99 -3.47
N ARG A 24 -4.11 1.46 -2.23
CA ARG A 24 -5.22 2.04 -1.47
C ARG A 24 -4.77 3.36 -0.87
N ASP A 25 -5.59 4.38 -1.00
CA ASP A 25 -5.34 5.70 -0.44
C ASP A 25 -6.20 5.90 0.80
N ILE A 26 -5.60 6.35 1.89
CA ILE A 26 -6.27 6.77 3.11
C ILE A 26 -6.21 8.29 3.12
N ILE A 27 -7.39 8.93 3.10
CA ILE A 27 -7.52 10.38 3.11
C ILE A 27 -7.83 10.83 4.53
N PHE A 28 -7.09 11.81 5.02
CA PHE A 28 -7.22 12.40 6.33
C PHE A 28 -7.86 13.79 6.24
N GLU A 29 -8.45 14.25 7.33
CA GLU A 29 -9.05 15.59 7.44
C GLU A 29 -8.01 16.71 7.32
N SER A 30 -6.76 16.44 7.71
CA SER A 30 -5.66 17.40 7.63
C SER A 30 -4.33 16.74 7.30
N LYS A 31 -3.43 17.52 6.72
CA LYS A 31 -2.03 17.14 6.50
C LYS A 31 -1.35 16.67 7.79
N GLN A 32 -1.64 17.37 8.91
CA GLN A 32 -1.09 17.01 10.20
C GLN A 32 -1.49 15.60 10.64
N ASN A 33 -2.77 15.25 10.47
CA ASN A 33 -3.29 13.92 10.80
C ASN A 33 -2.63 12.83 9.94
N ALA A 34 -2.43 13.08 8.65
CA ALA A 34 -1.73 12.16 7.75
C ALA A 34 -0.28 11.92 8.20
N ILE A 35 0.46 12.99 8.52
CA ILE A 35 1.85 12.91 8.99
C ILE A 35 1.93 12.22 10.36
N GLN A 36 1.01 12.51 11.27
CA GLN A 36 0.95 11.88 12.58
C GLN A 36 0.65 10.38 12.48
N TYR A 37 -0.27 9.99 11.61
CA TYR A 37 -0.55 8.59 11.32
C TYR A 37 0.69 7.87 10.80
N LEU A 38 1.42 8.46 9.85
CA LEU A 38 2.65 7.87 9.32
C LEU A 38 3.72 7.76 10.42
N SER A 39 3.86 8.76 11.28
CA SER A 39 4.79 8.72 12.41
C SER A 39 4.45 7.59 13.39
N THR A 40 3.17 7.38 13.65
CA THR A 40 2.67 6.25 14.45
C THR A 40 3.01 4.91 13.80
N LEU A 41 2.79 4.78 12.49
CA LEU A 41 3.17 3.58 11.74
C LEU A 41 4.68 3.32 11.84
N LYS A 42 5.51 4.35 11.66
CA LYS A 42 6.97 4.23 11.76
C LYS A 42 7.40 3.72 13.14
N ALA A 43 6.85 4.31 14.19
CA ALA A 43 7.22 3.98 15.56
C ALA A 43 6.71 2.61 15.99
N LEU A 44 5.43 2.33 15.82
CA LEU A 44 4.73 1.27 16.54
C LEU A 44 4.29 0.10 15.67
N SER A 45 4.14 0.25 14.35
CA SER A 45 3.56 -0.79 13.52
C SER A 45 4.47 -2.01 13.36
N THR A 46 3.84 -3.17 13.27
CA THR A 46 4.47 -4.44 12.91
C THR A 46 3.64 -5.17 11.86
N TYR A 47 4.26 -6.13 11.19
CA TYR A 47 3.59 -7.03 10.26
C TYR A 47 4.10 -8.46 10.47
N PRO A 48 3.21 -9.50 10.52
CA PRO A 48 3.63 -10.87 10.79
C PRO A 48 4.70 -11.35 9.81
N LYS A 49 5.81 -11.86 10.35
CA LYS A 49 6.92 -12.47 9.60
C LYS A 49 7.59 -11.53 8.57
N GLN A 50 7.39 -10.21 8.66
CA GLN A 50 8.01 -9.23 7.75
C GLN A 50 8.83 -8.21 8.54
N LYS A 51 10.05 -7.98 8.07
CA LYS A 51 10.93 -6.94 8.61
C LYS A 51 10.41 -5.58 8.18
N LYS A 52 10.28 -4.65 9.14
CA LYS A 52 10.01 -3.24 8.89
C LYS A 52 11.29 -2.50 8.52
N THR A 53 11.25 -1.73 7.44
CA THR A 53 12.30 -0.78 7.05
C THR A 53 11.68 0.61 6.99
N ILE A 54 12.31 1.58 7.66
CA ILE A 54 11.83 2.96 7.77
C ILE A 54 12.61 3.85 6.81
N PHE A 55 11.87 4.67 6.05
CA PHE A 55 12.39 5.71 5.18
C PHE A 55 11.84 7.07 5.60
N GLU A 56 12.41 8.15 5.07
CA GLU A 56 11.99 9.51 5.40
C GLU A 56 10.49 9.71 5.19
N ASN A 57 9.98 9.31 4.04
CA ASN A 57 8.58 9.52 3.63
C ASN A 57 7.66 8.31 3.83
N GLY A 58 8.15 7.21 4.44
CA GLY A 58 7.33 6.00 4.56
C GLY A 58 7.97 4.85 5.31
N ILE A 59 7.26 3.73 5.31
CA ILE A 59 7.73 2.45 5.83
C ILE A 59 7.49 1.34 4.81
N TYR A 60 8.32 0.30 4.90
CA TYR A 60 8.15 -0.94 4.16
C TYR A 60 8.11 -2.13 5.09
N PHE A 61 7.26 -3.10 4.78
CA PHE A 61 7.32 -4.45 5.28
C PHE A 61 7.79 -5.35 4.14
N GLY A 62 8.86 -6.13 4.38
CA GLY A 62 9.44 -7.01 3.36
C GLY A 62 10.16 -6.26 2.23
N PHE A 63 10.83 -5.14 2.50
CA PHE A 63 11.52 -4.32 1.49
C PHE A 63 12.50 -5.11 0.61
N THR A 64 13.24 -6.05 1.19
CA THR A 64 14.22 -6.89 0.47
C THR A 64 13.59 -8.16 -0.13
N SER A 65 12.29 -8.37 0.04
CA SER A 65 11.62 -9.57 -0.45
C SER A 65 11.56 -9.59 -1.98
N LYS A 66 11.95 -10.74 -2.55
CA LYS A 66 11.83 -11.01 -3.99
C LYS A 66 10.44 -11.54 -4.38
N ARG A 67 9.51 -11.65 -3.44
CA ARG A 67 8.16 -12.18 -3.66
C ARG A 67 7.10 -11.09 -3.62
N TRP A 68 7.00 -10.40 -2.51
CA TRP A 68 6.07 -9.29 -2.32
C TRP A 68 6.54 -8.38 -1.18
N SER A 69 6.13 -7.14 -1.21
CA SER A 69 6.38 -6.15 -0.17
C SER A 69 5.17 -5.24 -0.03
N MET A 70 5.05 -4.61 1.13
CA MET A 70 4.04 -3.59 1.38
C MET A 70 4.72 -2.31 1.79
N CYS A 71 4.29 -1.18 1.23
CA CYS A 71 4.74 0.14 1.70
C CYS A 71 3.56 1.02 2.08
N ASN A 72 3.83 1.92 3.03
CA ASN A 72 2.93 2.99 3.42
C ASN A 72 3.75 4.28 3.39
N TYR A 73 3.31 5.25 2.61
CA TYR A 73 4.07 6.48 2.44
C TYR A 73 3.17 7.71 2.28
N TYR A 74 3.73 8.87 2.65
CA TYR A 74 3.07 10.14 2.52
C TYR A 74 3.08 10.62 1.07
N LYS A 75 1.90 10.71 0.46
CA LYS A 75 1.75 11.01 -0.96
C LYS A 75 2.16 12.44 -1.30
N GLY A 76 1.93 13.38 -0.38
CA GLY A 76 2.34 14.77 -0.56
C GLY A 76 3.85 14.93 -0.74
N GLN A 77 4.67 14.20 0.02
CA GLN A 77 6.12 14.21 -0.14
C GLN A 77 6.55 13.56 -1.46
N GLU A 78 5.96 12.41 -1.81
CA GLU A 78 6.27 11.72 -3.06
C GLU A 78 6.03 12.58 -4.30
N ILE A 79 4.98 13.41 -4.26
CA ILE A 79 4.70 14.37 -5.36
C ILE A 79 5.74 15.50 -5.39
N ARG A 80 6.17 16.01 -4.25
CA ARG A 80 7.19 17.06 -4.19
C ARG A 80 8.56 16.61 -4.67
N ASP A 81 8.95 15.39 -4.33
CA ASP A 81 10.29 14.84 -4.60
C ASP A 81 10.51 14.43 -6.07
N LYS A 82 9.45 14.35 -6.87
CA LYS A 82 9.57 13.95 -8.29
C LYS A 82 9.62 15.16 -9.21
N PRO A 83 10.79 15.49 -9.80
CA PRO A 83 11.00 16.70 -10.59
C PRO A 83 10.08 16.83 -11.82
N ASN A 84 9.62 15.74 -12.40
CA ASN A 84 8.73 15.74 -13.58
C ASN A 84 7.25 15.96 -13.24
N ARG A 85 6.88 16.19 -11.99
CA ARG A 85 5.51 16.44 -11.55
C ARG A 85 5.18 17.91 -11.32
N SER A 86 5.99 18.84 -11.84
CA SER A 86 5.70 20.29 -11.86
C SER A 86 4.35 20.62 -12.52
N LYS A 87 3.89 19.76 -13.44
CA LYS A 87 2.59 19.87 -14.15
C LYS A 87 1.39 19.36 -13.33
N THR A 88 1.58 18.81 -12.13
CA THR A 88 0.46 18.37 -11.28
C THR A 88 -0.33 19.59 -10.83
N SER A 89 -1.66 19.56 -11.00
CA SER A 89 -2.53 20.66 -10.59
C SER A 89 -2.42 20.95 -9.08
N LEU A 90 -2.73 22.20 -8.69
CA LEU A 90 -2.74 22.58 -7.27
C LEU A 90 -3.73 21.75 -6.45
N GLU A 91 -4.89 21.41 -7.04
CA GLU A 91 -5.92 20.58 -6.41
C GLU A 91 -5.40 19.16 -6.10
N LEU A 92 -4.72 18.55 -7.06
CA LEU A 92 -4.12 17.22 -6.86
C LEU A 92 -2.98 17.26 -5.84
N LYS A 93 -2.21 18.35 -5.77
CA LYS A 93 -1.19 18.54 -4.73
C LYS A 93 -1.83 18.67 -3.35
N ALA A 94 -2.90 19.47 -3.24
CA ALA A 94 -3.64 19.64 -1.99
C ALA A 94 -4.26 18.32 -1.52
N LEU A 95 -4.87 17.54 -2.42
CA LEU A 95 -5.39 16.22 -2.08
C LEU A 95 -4.28 15.26 -1.63
N ALA A 96 -3.14 15.25 -2.32
CA ALA A 96 -2.01 14.41 -1.95
C ALA A 96 -1.43 14.75 -0.56
N ASP A 97 -1.54 16.00 -0.14
CA ASP A 97 -1.14 16.44 1.21
C ASP A 97 -2.02 15.87 2.33
N LEU A 98 -3.21 15.39 2.01
CA LEU A 98 -4.10 14.70 2.96
C LEU A 98 -3.95 13.17 2.94
N MET A 99 -3.02 12.62 2.15
CA MET A 99 -3.08 11.22 1.72
C MET A 99 -1.87 10.39 2.19
N ILE A 100 -2.17 9.25 2.81
CA ILE A 100 -1.23 8.14 2.97
C ILE A 100 -1.59 7.06 1.96
N ARG A 101 -0.64 6.70 1.11
CA ARG A 101 -0.79 5.57 0.19
C ARG A 101 -0.25 4.29 0.79
N GLN A 102 -1.08 3.28 0.77
CA GLN A 102 -0.71 1.89 1.03
C GLN A 102 -0.57 1.16 -0.31
N GLU A 103 0.54 0.48 -0.52
CA GLU A 103 0.83 -0.19 -1.78
C GLU A 103 1.39 -1.58 -1.51
N ILE A 104 0.79 -2.60 -2.11
CA ILE A 104 1.28 -3.98 -2.09
C ILE A 104 1.88 -4.27 -3.46
N ARG A 105 3.18 -4.54 -3.50
CA ARG A 105 3.93 -4.91 -4.70
C ARG A 105 4.12 -6.41 -4.73
N ILE A 106 3.66 -7.06 -5.79
CA ILE A 106 3.64 -8.51 -5.90
C ILE A 106 4.36 -8.91 -7.16
N ARG A 107 5.27 -9.88 -7.05
CA ARG A 107 6.00 -10.44 -8.18
C ARG A 107 5.42 -11.79 -8.59
N SER A 108 5.68 -12.21 -9.82
CA SER A 108 5.13 -13.42 -10.44
C SER A 108 5.26 -14.68 -9.58
N LYS A 109 6.37 -14.84 -8.84
CA LYS A 109 6.57 -15.98 -7.92
C LYS A 109 5.52 -16.03 -6.80
N GLN A 110 5.12 -14.87 -6.28
CA GLN A 110 4.08 -14.79 -5.25
C GLN A 110 2.68 -14.85 -5.85
N LEU A 111 2.48 -14.26 -7.02
CA LEU A 111 1.21 -14.37 -7.77
C LEU A 111 0.88 -15.84 -8.05
N ARG A 112 1.87 -16.65 -8.42
CA ARG A 112 1.69 -18.12 -8.59
C ARG A 112 1.25 -18.79 -7.27
N THR A 113 1.88 -18.45 -6.16
CA THR A 113 1.55 -19.03 -4.83
C THR A 113 0.14 -18.64 -4.37
N TRP A 114 -0.36 -17.47 -4.78
CA TRP A 114 -1.69 -16.97 -4.43
C TRP A 114 -2.75 -17.29 -5.47
N ASP A 115 -2.41 -18.03 -6.51
CA ASP A 115 -3.30 -18.38 -7.63
C ASP A 115 -3.86 -17.14 -8.36
N LEU A 116 -2.97 -16.17 -8.58
CA LEU A 116 -3.24 -14.88 -9.23
C LEU A 116 -2.26 -14.57 -10.37
N LEU A 117 -1.68 -15.63 -10.98
CA LEU A 117 -0.66 -15.48 -12.01
C LEU A 117 -1.22 -15.06 -13.37
N PHE A 118 -2.46 -15.42 -13.67
CA PHE A 118 -3.09 -15.19 -14.96
C PHE A 118 -4.22 -14.16 -14.88
N GLY A 119 -4.45 -13.41 -15.97
CA GLY A 119 -5.44 -12.34 -16.02
C GLY A 119 -6.86 -12.78 -15.65
N HIS A 120 -7.29 -13.97 -16.07
CA HIS A 120 -8.63 -14.48 -15.75
C HIS A 120 -8.88 -14.67 -14.24
N GLN A 121 -7.82 -14.88 -13.44
CA GLN A 121 -7.93 -15.02 -11.97
C GLN A 121 -8.24 -13.70 -11.27
N TRP A 122 -8.24 -12.58 -11.99
CA TRP A 122 -8.51 -11.23 -11.48
C TRP A 122 -9.92 -10.72 -11.78
N LEU A 123 -10.78 -11.56 -12.39
CA LEU A 123 -12.13 -11.15 -12.80
C LEU A 123 -13.10 -10.99 -11.63
N ASP A 124 -12.90 -11.72 -10.53
CA ASP A 124 -13.69 -11.54 -9.32
C ASP A 124 -13.11 -10.40 -8.47
N LEU A 125 -13.57 -9.18 -8.76
CA LEU A 125 -13.11 -7.97 -8.06
C LEU A 125 -13.44 -7.98 -6.57
N ASN A 126 -14.53 -8.59 -6.16
CA ASN A 126 -14.90 -8.69 -4.74
C ASN A 126 -13.94 -9.61 -3.98
N TYR A 127 -13.57 -10.74 -4.58
CA TYR A 127 -12.55 -11.63 -4.03
C TYR A 127 -11.20 -10.90 -3.91
N ILE A 128 -10.79 -10.21 -4.96
CA ILE A 128 -9.52 -9.46 -5.01
C ILE A 128 -9.48 -8.38 -3.93
N ASP A 129 -10.52 -7.57 -3.83
CA ASP A 129 -10.60 -6.50 -2.81
C ASP A 129 -10.52 -7.08 -1.40
N LYS A 130 -11.33 -8.10 -1.08
CA LYS A 130 -11.30 -8.78 0.22
C LYS A 130 -9.94 -9.40 0.53
N PHE A 131 -9.33 -10.05 -0.45
CA PHE A 131 -8.02 -10.68 -0.28
C PHE A 131 -6.93 -9.64 0.10
N PHE A 132 -6.89 -8.50 -0.59
CA PHE A 132 -5.90 -7.46 -0.32
C PHE A 132 -6.23 -6.64 0.92
N SER A 133 -7.50 -6.37 1.22
CA SER A 133 -7.92 -5.76 2.48
C SER A 133 -7.43 -6.58 3.67
N ASN A 134 -7.63 -7.90 3.65
CA ASN A 134 -7.12 -8.80 4.68
C ASN A 134 -5.59 -8.76 4.83
N LYS A 135 -4.85 -8.48 3.76
CA LYS A 135 -3.38 -8.29 3.85
C LYS A 135 -3.02 -6.98 4.55
N LEU A 136 -3.74 -5.91 4.23
CA LEU A 136 -3.51 -4.59 4.83
C LEU A 136 -3.90 -4.56 6.32
N GLU A 137 -4.97 -5.24 6.71
CA GLU A 137 -5.43 -5.32 8.10
C GLU A 137 -4.48 -6.06 9.04
N LYS A 138 -3.52 -6.82 8.51
CA LYS A 138 -2.46 -7.44 9.30
C LYS A 138 -1.39 -6.47 9.82
N ILE A 139 -1.43 -5.22 9.39
CA ILE A 139 -0.62 -4.18 10.01
C ILE A 139 -1.14 -3.96 11.43
N TYR A 140 -0.35 -4.34 12.42
CA TYR A 140 -0.70 -4.20 13.82
C TYR A 140 -0.06 -2.96 14.42
N ILE A 141 -0.87 -2.15 15.09
CA ILE A 141 -0.44 -1.02 15.91
C ILE A 141 -0.90 -1.29 17.34
N PRO A 142 0.02 -1.43 18.31
CA PRO A 142 -0.35 -1.65 19.70
C PRO A 142 -1.24 -0.50 20.22
N LYS A 143 -2.32 -0.84 20.88
CA LYS A 143 -3.10 0.17 21.62
C LYS A 143 -2.25 0.66 22.79
N ILE A 144 -1.91 1.96 22.80
CA ILE A 144 -1.25 2.59 23.93
C ILE A 144 -2.28 2.59 25.07
N LYS A 145 -2.06 1.78 26.11
CA LYS A 145 -2.80 1.90 27.34
C LYS A 145 -2.48 3.28 27.91
N LYS A 146 -3.45 4.20 27.91
CA LYS A 146 -3.33 5.41 28.72
C LYS A 146 -3.24 4.92 30.17
N SER A 147 -2.07 5.02 30.78
CA SER A 147 -1.93 4.91 32.22
C SER A 147 -2.67 6.12 32.80
N ILE A 148 -3.88 5.89 33.28
CA ILE A 148 -4.58 6.84 34.12
C ILE A 148 -3.80 6.82 35.45
N SER A 149 -2.83 7.73 35.60
CA SER A 149 -2.30 8.06 36.91
C SER A 149 -3.44 8.74 37.63
N SER A 150 -4.07 8.02 38.57
CA SER A 150 -4.97 8.62 39.54
C SER A 150 -4.18 9.69 40.29
N PRO A 151 -4.66 10.94 40.38
CA PRO A 151 -4.04 11.89 41.27
C PRO A 151 -4.23 11.38 42.70
N HIS A 152 -3.13 11.14 43.42
CA HIS A 152 -3.18 10.90 44.83
C HIS A 152 -3.82 12.14 45.48
N GLN A 153 -5.03 11.94 46.01
CA GLN A 153 -5.61 12.87 46.98
C GLN A 153 -4.79 12.75 48.27
N ASN A 154 -4.09 13.80 48.61
CA ASN A 154 -3.67 14.08 49.98
C ASN A 154 -4.68 15.01 50.64
#